data_734be80118345cef94ccbee70ecb48cf
#
_entry.id   734be80118345cef94ccbee70ecb48cf
#
_cell.length_a   1.000
_cell.length_b   1.000
_cell.length_c   1.000
_cell.angle_alpha   90.00
_cell.angle_beta   90.00
_cell.angle_gamma   90.00
#
_symmetry.space_group_name_H-M   'P 1'
#
loop_
_entity.id
_entity.type
_entity.pdbx_description
1 polymer ?
#
loop_
_entity_poly.entity_id
_entity_poly.type
_entity_poly.pdbx_seq_one_letter_code
_entity_poly.pdbx_strand_id
1 'polypeptide(L)'
;MKFKAYVLVLGLSLLGYWTLGLFSTPLVGSQIPTTSNKMVADQVTQYNIAVRAGTKMDRCVQAGFVASAYGQAKDDPNSEEWTRIRHDDCKAAGLPQ
;
A
#
# COMPACT_ATOMS: atom_id res chain seq x y z
N MET A 1 -30.13 22.36 -39.64
CA MET A 1 -30.93 21.83 -38.53
C MET A 1 -30.58 20.40 -38.15
N LYS A 2 -30.27 19.54 -39.08
CA LYS A 2 -29.88 18.15 -38.79
C LYS A 2 -28.50 18.03 -38.08
N PHE A 3 -27.62 19.01 -38.26
CA PHE A 3 -26.29 19.03 -37.62
C PHE A 3 -26.31 19.25 -36.10
N LYS A 4 -27.26 20.04 -35.62
CA LYS A 4 -27.37 20.31 -34.18
C LYS A 4 -27.79 19.08 -33.35
N ALA A 5 -28.66 18.25 -33.96
CA ALA A 5 -29.10 17.00 -33.33
C ALA A 5 -27.96 15.98 -33.21
N TYR A 6 -27.11 15.90 -34.22
CA TYR A 6 -25.95 14.99 -34.21
C TYR A 6 -24.92 15.39 -33.19
N VAL A 7 -24.64 16.68 -33.05
CA VAL A 7 -23.69 17.19 -32.10
C VAL A 7 -24.15 16.93 -30.66
N LEU A 8 -25.45 17.07 -30.38
CA LEU A 8 -26.03 16.78 -29.06
C LEU A 8 -25.96 15.29 -28.73
N VAL A 9 -26.24 14.42 -29.67
CA VAL A 9 -26.17 12.96 -29.44
C VAL A 9 -24.74 12.51 -29.22
N LEU A 10 -23.79 13.04 -29.96
CA LEU A 10 -22.37 12.75 -29.78
C LEU A 10 -21.85 13.28 -28.45
N GLY A 11 -22.29 14.48 -28.05
CA GLY A 11 -21.94 15.05 -26.74
C GLY A 11 -22.45 14.23 -25.55
N LEU A 12 -23.67 13.72 -25.65
CA LEU A 12 -24.26 12.85 -24.63
C LEU A 12 -23.56 11.50 -24.54
N SER A 13 -23.12 10.95 -25.67
CA SER A 13 -22.35 9.71 -25.70
C SER A 13 -21.00 9.85 -25.04
N LEU A 14 -20.33 10.97 -25.26
CA LEU A 14 -19.04 11.28 -24.62
C LEU A 14 -19.18 11.47 -23.11
N LEU A 15 -20.22 12.14 -22.65
CA LEU A 15 -20.51 12.31 -21.23
C LEU A 15 -20.78 10.97 -20.53
N GLY A 16 -21.48 10.05 -21.20
CA GLY A 16 -21.72 8.70 -20.69
C GLY A 16 -20.43 7.91 -20.54
N TYR A 17 -19.48 8.09 -21.43
CA TYR A 17 -18.18 7.44 -21.35
C TYR A 17 -17.36 7.92 -20.16
N TRP A 18 -17.42 9.20 -19.88
CA TRP A 18 -16.71 9.79 -18.72
C TRP A 18 -17.27 9.31 -17.39
N THR A 19 -18.59 9.17 -17.28
CA THR A 19 -19.22 8.67 -16.06
C THR A 19 -18.88 7.20 -15.81
N LEU A 20 -18.78 6.38 -16.84
CA LEU A 20 -18.37 4.98 -16.71
C LEU A 20 -16.91 4.86 -16.24
N GLY A 21 -16.03 5.75 -16.69
CA GLY A 21 -14.65 5.80 -16.25
C GLY A 21 -14.51 6.15 -14.77
N LEU A 22 -15.38 7.03 -14.26
CA LEU A 22 -15.39 7.40 -12.84
C LEU A 22 -15.92 6.28 -11.95
N PHE A 23 -16.81 5.43 -12.45
CA PHE A 23 -17.36 4.30 -11.70
C PHE A 23 -16.35 3.17 -11.48
N SER A 24 -15.29 3.09 -12.27
CA SER A 24 -14.24 2.09 -12.06
C SER A 24 -13.36 2.39 -10.85
N THR A 25 -13.36 3.63 -10.35
CA THR A 25 -12.57 4.04 -9.20
C THR A 25 -12.98 3.32 -7.89
N PRO A 26 -14.27 3.11 -7.57
CA PRO A 26 -14.66 2.34 -6.38
C PRO A 26 -14.23 0.88 -6.40
N LEU A 27 -14.08 0.27 -7.58
CA LEU A 27 -13.62 -1.12 -7.69
C LEU A 27 -12.18 -1.28 -7.23
N VAL A 28 -11.34 -0.25 -7.41
CA VAL A 28 -9.97 -0.23 -6.90
C VAL A 28 -9.99 -0.18 -5.37
N GLY A 29 -10.95 0.55 -4.78
CA GLY A 29 -11.13 0.62 -3.34
C GLY A 29 -11.51 -0.71 -2.69
N SER A 30 -12.24 -1.60 -3.39
CA SER A 30 -12.61 -2.91 -2.88
C SER A 30 -11.43 -3.88 -2.78
N GLN A 31 -10.29 -3.56 -3.41
CA GLN A 31 -9.07 -4.36 -3.35
C GLN A 31 -8.15 -3.98 -2.19
N ILE A 32 -8.51 -2.98 -1.38
CA ILE A 32 -7.70 -2.51 -0.26
C ILE A 32 -7.30 -3.64 0.70
N PRO A 33 -8.18 -4.58 1.13
CA PRO A 33 -7.76 -5.69 1.99
C PRO A 33 -6.70 -6.58 1.36
N THR A 34 -6.83 -6.90 0.07
CA THR A 34 -5.83 -7.68 -0.68
C THR A 34 -4.53 -6.90 -0.82
N THR A 35 -4.61 -5.59 -1.05
CA THR A 35 -3.45 -4.70 -1.15
C THR A 35 -2.70 -4.64 0.19
N SER A 36 -3.42 -4.57 1.32
CA SER A 36 -2.80 -4.56 2.65
C SER A 36 -2.04 -5.85 2.93
N ASN A 37 -2.60 -7.02 2.61
CA ASN A 37 -1.93 -8.30 2.77
C ASN A 37 -0.69 -8.41 1.88
N LYS A 38 -0.77 -7.95 0.65
CA LYS A 38 0.36 -7.91 -0.27
C LYS A 38 1.44 -6.95 0.25
N MET A 39 1.06 -5.80 0.78
CA MET A 39 1.99 -4.84 1.36
C MET A 39 2.77 -5.46 2.51
N VAL A 40 2.10 -6.17 3.42
CA VAL A 40 2.75 -6.89 4.52
C VAL A 40 3.77 -7.89 3.96
N ALA A 41 3.37 -8.73 3.00
CA ALA A 41 4.25 -9.73 2.40
C ALA A 41 5.46 -9.08 1.73
N ASP A 42 5.27 -7.98 1.02
CA ASP A 42 6.34 -7.23 0.36
C ASP A 42 7.31 -6.64 1.38
N GLN A 43 6.82 -6.09 2.49
CA GLN A 43 7.68 -5.52 3.52
C GLN A 43 8.47 -6.59 4.27
N VAL A 44 7.87 -7.74 4.56
CA VAL A 44 8.59 -8.87 5.16
C VAL A 44 9.69 -9.37 4.22
N THR A 45 9.42 -9.42 2.92
CA THR A 45 10.43 -9.78 1.91
C THR A 45 11.59 -8.79 1.93
N GLN A 46 11.32 -7.49 1.99
CA GLN A 46 12.35 -6.46 2.07
C GLN A 46 13.17 -6.57 3.35
N TYR A 47 12.54 -6.88 4.48
CA TYR A 47 13.24 -7.13 5.74
C TYR A 47 14.19 -8.32 5.60
N ASN A 48 13.76 -9.42 5.03
CA ASN A 48 14.59 -10.60 4.83
C ASN A 48 15.79 -10.32 3.92
N ILE A 49 15.62 -9.47 2.90
CA ILE A 49 16.71 -9.02 2.05
C ILE A 49 17.72 -8.21 2.89
N ALA A 50 17.23 -7.31 3.72
CA ALA A 50 18.10 -6.50 4.60
C ALA A 50 18.89 -7.35 5.58
N VAL A 51 18.28 -8.43 6.11
CA VAL A 51 18.98 -9.38 6.99
C VAL A 51 20.14 -10.06 6.27
N ARG A 52 19.95 -10.43 5.00
CA ARG A 52 20.96 -11.17 4.23
C ARG A 52 22.02 -10.29 3.59
N ALA A 53 21.66 -9.10 3.13
CA ALA A 53 22.53 -8.29 2.29
C ALA A 53 22.67 -6.83 2.75
N GLY A 54 21.84 -6.40 3.69
CA GLY A 54 21.84 -5.02 4.18
C GLY A 54 22.66 -4.81 5.45
N THR A 55 22.68 -3.58 5.92
CA THR A 55 23.29 -3.18 7.18
C THR A 55 22.34 -3.36 8.36
N LYS A 56 22.85 -3.18 9.59
CA LYS A 56 21.99 -3.17 10.78
C LYS A 56 20.96 -2.03 10.73
N MET A 57 21.33 -0.89 10.15
CA MET A 57 20.42 0.23 9.98
C MET A 57 19.30 -0.14 8.99
N ASP A 58 19.63 -0.83 7.90
CA ASP A 58 18.61 -1.30 6.94
C ASP A 58 17.58 -2.20 7.61
N ARG A 59 18.03 -3.12 8.47
CA ARG A 59 17.12 -3.98 9.25
C ARG A 59 16.23 -3.18 10.19
N CYS A 60 16.80 -2.19 10.86
CA CYS A 60 16.03 -1.28 11.73
C CYS A 60 14.91 -0.60 10.96
N VAL A 61 15.21 -0.01 9.81
CA VAL A 61 14.24 0.70 8.96
C VAL A 61 13.19 -0.26 8.43
N GLN A 62 13.60 -1.41 7.89
CA GLN A 62 12.67 -2.37 7.31
C GLN A 62 11.75 -3.00 8.35
N ALA A 63 12.25 -3.27 9.56
CA ALA A 63 11.43 -3.76 10.66
C ALA A 63 10.32 -2.74 11.03
N GLY A 64 10.64 -1.45 10.98
CA GLY A 64 9.65 -0.39 11.19
C GLY A 64 8.56 -0.40 10.13
N PHE A 65 8.92 -0.60 8.87
CA PHE A 65 7.95 -0.69 7.79
C PHE A 65 7.04 -1.91 7.93
N VAL A 66 7.59 -3.07 8.35
CA VAL A 66 6.79 -4.27 8.58
C VAL A 66 5.80 -4.05 9.73
N ALA A 67 6.25 -3.49 10.84
CA ALA A 67 5.38 -3.17 11.98
C ALA A 67 4.23 -2.25 11.55
N SER A 68 4.54 -1.22 10.77
CA SER A 68 3.55 -0.27 10.25
C SER A 68 2.56 -0.96 9.30
N ALA A 69 3.04 -1.85 8.42
CA ALA A 69 2.18 -2.57 7.49
C ALA A 69 1.19 -3.49 8.22
N TYR A 70 1.63 -4.19 9.24
CA TYR A 70 0.73 -4.98 10.09
C TYR A 70 -0.28 -4.10 10.84
N GLY A 71 0.14 -2.93 11.31
CA GLY A 71 -0.76 -1.96 11.93
C GLY A 71 -1.85 -1.49 10.98
N GLN A 72 -1.51 -1.22 9.73
CA GLN A 72 -2.48 -0.85 8.70
C GLN A 72 -3.42 -1.99 8.34
N ALA A 73 -2.95 -3.22 8.40
CA ALA A 73 -3.77 -4.42 8.19
C ALA A 73 -4.60 -4.78 9.43
N LYS A 74 -4.50 -4.00 10.51
CA LYS A 74 -5.19 -4.21 11.78
C LYS A 74 -4.84 -5.57 12.42
N ASP A 75 -3.63 -6.02 12.21
CA ASP A 75 -3.07 -7.21 12.82
C ASP A 75 -2.19 -6.79 14.01
N ASP A 76 -2.83 -6.46 15.11
CA ASP A 76 -2.17 -5.91 16.29
C ASP A 76 -1.13 -6.85 16.90
N PRO A 77 -1.38 -8.17 17.07
CA PRO A 77 -0.35 -9.06 17.61
C PRO A 77 0.95 -9.08 16.80
N ASN A 78 0.85 -9.14 15.46
CA ASN A 78 2.02 -9.09 14.60
C ASN A 78 2.66 -7.71 14.57
N SER A 79 1.87 -6.65 14.61
CA SER A 79 2.39 -5.29 14.69
C SER A 79 3.22 -5.09 15.96
N GLU A 80 2.75 -5.58 17.10
CA GLU A 80 3.49 -5.51 18.36
C GLU A 80 4.78 -6.32 18.32
N GLU A 81 4.74 -7.53 17.78
CA GLU A 81 5.92 -8.39 17.63
C GLU A 81 6.98 -7.70 16.74
N TRP A 82 6.59 -7.12 15.64
CA TRP A 82 7.51 -6.42 14.74
C TRP A 82 7.99 -5.09 15.32
N THR A 83 7.21 -4.45 16.17
CA THR A 83 7.66 -3.28 16.92
C THR A 83 8.81 -3.67 17.88
N ARG A 84 8.70 -4.83 18.52
CA ARG A 84 9.77 -5.38 19.37
C ARG A 84 11.02 -5.70 18.55
N ILE A 85 10.84 -6.34 17.37
CA ILE A 85 11.95 -6.66 16.46
C ILE A 85 12.63 -5.37 16.01
N ARG A 86 11.87 -4.35 15.66
CA ARG A 86 12.41 -3.04 15.29
C ARG A 86 13.24 -2.44 16.42
N HIS A 87 12.71 -2.48 17.63
CA HIS A 87 13.42 -1.97 18.81
C HIS A 87 14.78 -2.65 18.96
N ASP A 88 14.83 -3.98 18.86
CA ASP A 88 16.06 -4.75 18.98
C ASP A 88 17.02 -4.45 17.83
N ASP A 89 16.53 -4.39 16.59
CA ASP A 89 17.36 -4.12 15.41
C ASP A 89 17.92 -2.68 15.44
N CYS A 90 17.10 -1.71 15.85
CA CYS A 90 17.53 -0.32 15.96
C CYS A 90 18.57 -0.15 17.06
N LYS A 91 18.40 -0.84 18.17
CA LYS A 91 19.39 -0.84 19.27
C LYS A 91 20.71 -1.45 18.77
N ALA A 92 20.65 -2.55 18.02
CA ALA A 92 21.85 -3.18 17.44
C ALA A 92 22.54 -2.26 16.42
N ALA A 93 21.80 -1.36 15.76
CA ALA A 93 22.33 -0.36 14.85
C ALA A 93 22.94 0.85 15.57
N GLY A 94 22.85 0.90 16.90
CA GLY A 94 23.39 1.99 17.69
C GLY A 94 22.46 3.17 17.90
N LEU A 95 21.17 3.02 17.56
CA LEU A 95 20.19 4.07 17.78
C LEU A 95 19.65 4.00 19.21
N PRO A 96 19.43 5.16 19.86
CA PRO A 96 18.77 5.20 21.17
C PRO A 96 17.30 4.77 21.02
N GLN A 97 16.84 3.90 21.91
CA GLN A 97 15.45 3.43 21.92
C GLN A 97 14.77 3.70 23.25
#